data_104bc3a3de1f0708cbf18729e9bac399
#
_entry.id   104bc3a3de1f0708cbf18729e9bac399
#
_cell.length_a   1.000
_cell.length_b   1.000
_cell.length_c   1.000
_cell.angle_alpha   90.00
_cell.angle_beta   90.00
_cell.angle_gamma   90.00
#
_symmetry.space_group_name_H-M   'P 1'
#
loop_
_entity.id
_entity.type
_entity.pdbx_description
1 polymer ?
#
loop_
_entity_poly.entity_id
_entity_poly.type
_entity_poly.pdbx_seq_one_letter_code
_entity_poly.pdbx_strand_id
1 'polypeptide(L)'
;MSKKNKKKSKAVPKGYGSVTPSLNVSDAKGLIKFCEKAFGAETRSVMPGPEGKVMHAEVVIGDSLVMLSDAVQEPARPSNLFLYVEKVDKTFAKAVKAGGKVIAPVVDSFWGDRWGRIEDPLGNRWSIATRVEDVSPKKLKKRMAKQAQIGRASCRERV
;
A
#
# COMPACT_ATOMS: atom_id res chain seq x y z
N MET A 1 -42.13 -6.58 -30.13
CA MET A 1 -41.17 -6.90 -29.05
C MET A 1 -39.89 -6.10 -29.29
N SER A 2 -39.65 -5.03 -28.54
CA SER A 2 -38.49 -4.14 -28.74
C SER A 2 -37.27 -4.80 -28.15
N LYS A 3 -36.27 -5.14 -28.96
CA LYS A 3 -34.93 -5.57 -28.49
C LYS A 3 -34.22 -4.37 -27.86
N LYS A 4 -34.23 -4.25 -26.50
CA LYS A 4 -33.41 -3.29 -25.80
C LYS A 4 -31.94 -3.57 -26.16
N ASN A 5 -31.32 -2.67 -26.92
CA ASN A 5 -29.88 -2.67 -27.18
C ASN A 5 -29.15 -2.58 -25.83
N LYS A 6 -28.70 -3.71 -25.28
CA LYS A 6 -27.81 -3.73 -24.09
C LYS A 6 -26.50 -3.07 -24.50
N LYS A 7 -26.26 -1.87 -24.02
CA LYS A 7 -24.98 -1.17 -24.19
C LYS A 7 -23.88 -2.09 -23.65
N LYS A 8 -22.95 -2.51 -24.51
CA LYS A 8 -21.88 -3.43 -24.14
C LYS A 8 -21.01 -2.76 -23.05
N SER A 9 -20.96 -3.35 -21.85
CA SER A 9 -20.11 -2.86 -20.76
C SER A 9 -18.62 -3.04 -21.11
N LYS A 10 -17.79 -2.13 -20.60
CA LYS A 10 -16.33 -2.31 -20.70
C LYS A 10 -15.90 -3.48 -19.82
N ALA A 11 -14.90 -4.25 -20.26
CA ALA A 11 -14.35 -5.39 -19.50
C ALA A 11 -13.73 -4.97 -18.17
N VAL A 12 -13.08 -3.81 -18.14
CA VAL A 12 -12.56 -3.20 -16.91
C VAL A 12 -13.46 -2.04 -16.52
N PRO A 13 -14.02 -2.04 -15.29
CA PRO A 13 -14.88 -0.94 -14.84
C PRO A 13 -14.12 0.38 -14.73
N LYS A 14 -14.85 1.50 -14.81
CA LYS A 14 -14.25 2.85 -14.69
C LYS A 14 -13.60 3.03 -13.31
N GLY A 15 -12.35 3.43 -13.30
CA GLY A 15 -11.58 3.70 -12.07
C GLY A 15 -10.88 2.46 -11.49
N TYR A 16 -10.97 1.32 -12.16
CA TYR A 16 -10.21 0.12 -11.81
C TYR A 16 -8.97 -0.03 -12.69
N GLY A 17 -7.89 -0.59 -12.11
CA GLY A 17 -6.77 -1.11 -12.88
C GLY A 17 -7.03 -2.55 -13.33
N SER A 18 -6.24 -3.06 -14.28
CA SER A 18 -6.27 -4.50 -14.63
C SER A 18 -5.91 -5.38 -13.43
N VAL A 19 -5.05 -4.88 -12.55
CA VAL A 19 -4.77 -5.45 -11.23
C VAL A 19 -5.27 -4.45 -10.20
N THR A 20 -6.19 -4.87 -9.36
CA THR A 20 -6.76 -4.08 -8.27
C THR A 20 -6.52 -4.83 -6.97
N PRO A 21 -5.77 -4.28 -6.00
CA PRO A 21 -5.55 -4.92 -4.71
C PRO A 21 -6.88 -5.18 -4.00
N SER A 22 -7.02 -6.36 -3.38
CA SER A 22 -8.18 -6.72 -2.56
C SER A 22 -7.67 -7.28 -1.24
N LEU A 23 -8.00 -6.60 -0.13
CA LEU A 23 -7.54 -6.94 1.20
C LEU A 23 -8.71 -7.51 2.02
N ASN A 24 -8.49 -8.71 2.57
CA ASN A 24 -9.42 -9.35 3.48
C ASN A 24 -8.87 -9.23 4.91
N VAL A 25 -9.52 -8.40 5.74
CA VAL A 25 -8.97 -7.97 7.03
C VAL A 25 -9.95 -8.22 8.19
N SER A 26 -9.47 -8.19 9.42
CA SER A 26 -10.32 -8.40 10.61
C SER A 26 -11.24 -7.23 10.92
N ASP A 27 -10.90 -6.01 10.51
CA ASP A 27 -11.67 -4.78 10.71
C ASP A 27 -11.51 -3.83 9.51
N ALA A 28 -12.34 -4.03 8.49
CA ALA A 28 -12.31 -3.20 7.29
C ALA A 28 -12.65 -1.73 7.57
N LYS A 29 -13.54 -1.45 8.51
CA LYS A 29 -13.86 -0.06 8.91
C LYS A 29 -12.66 0.64 9.55
N GLY A 30 -11.93 -0.07 10.40
CA GLY A 30 -10.70 0.44 11.01
C GLY A 30 -9.62 0.73 9.96
N LEU A 31 -9.45 -0.17 8.97
CA LEU A 31 -8.49 0.03 7.89
C LEU A 31 -8.86 1.22 6.99
N ILE A 32 -10.13 1.40 6.65
CA ILE A 32 -10.61 2.57 5.90
C ILE A 32 -10.20 3.86 6.62
N LYS A 33 -10.52 3.97 7.92
CA LYS A 33 -10.16 5.14 8.74
C LYS A 33 -8.65 5.37 8.82
N PHE A 34 -7.88 4.29 8.91
CA PHE A 34 -6.42 4.38 8.87
C PHE A 34 -5.94 4.94 7.54
N CYS A 35 -6.40 4.41 6.41
CA CYS A 35 -6.03 4.87 5.06
C CYS A 35 -6.39 6.35 4.84
N GLU A 36 -7.58 6.79 5.30
CA GLU A 36 -8.01 8.19 5.24
C GLU A 36 -7.05 9.11 6.02
N LYS A 37 -6.70 8.76 7.26
CA LYS A 37 -5.82 9.56 8.12
C LYS A 37 -4.35 9.53 7.67
N ALA A 38 -3.85 8.37 7.28
CA ALA A 38 -2.46 8.16 6.94
C ALA A 38 -2.13 8.65 5.52
N PHE A 39 -2.97 8.31 4.55
CA PHE A 39 -2.69 8.46 3.12
C PHE A 39 -3.60 9.48 2.44
N GLY A 40 -4.62 10.01 3.12
CA GLY A 40 -5.62 10.86 2.51
C GLY A 40 -6.51 10.10 1.53
N ALA A 41 -6.77 8.83 1.81
CA ALA A 41 -7.65 8.00 0.99
C ALA A 41 -9.07 8.55 0.97
N GLU A 42 -9.74 8.38 -0.18
CA GLU A 42 -11.15 8.72 -0.35
C GLU A 42 -11.99 7.43 -0.39
N THR A 43 -12.98 7.33 0.49
CA THR A 43 -13.91 6.21 0.48
C THR A 43 -14.90 6.38 -0.67
N ARG A 44 -14.84 5.48 -1.67
CA ARG A 44 -15.70 5.50 -2.85
C ARG A 44 -17.04 4.81 -2.60
N SER A 45 -17.01 3.65 -1.96
CA SER A 45 -18.19 2.88 -1.62
C SER A 45 -17.97 1.98 -0.42
N VAL A 46 -19.04 1.70 0.32
CA VAL A 46 -19.06 0.70 1.39
C VAL A 46 -20.37 -0.08 1.28
N MET A 47 -20.27 -1.38 1.10
CA MET A 47 -21.40 -2.29 1.12
C MET A 47 -21.45 -2.98 2.49
N PRO A 48 -22.49 -2.73 3.29
CA PRO A 48 -22.62 -3.37 4.59
C PRO A 48 -22.95 -4.86 4.45
N GLY A 49 -22.44 -5.65 5.35
CA GLY A 49 -22.74 -7.05 5.55
C GLY A 49 -23.50 -7.30 6.85
N PRO A 50 -23.75 -8.56 7.19
CA PRO A 50 -24.35 -8.95 8.45
C PRO A 50 -23.55 -8.48 9.67
N GLU A 51 -24.20 -8.32 10.80
CA GLU A 51 -23.58 -8.00 12.11
C GLU A 51 -22.67 -6.76 12.09
N GLY A 52 -22.97 -5.79 11.24
CA GLY A 52 -22.20 -4.56 11.10
C GLY A 52 -20.84 -4.73 10.40
N LYS A 53 -20.55 -5.89 9.83
CA LYS A 53 -19.39 -6.15 9.01
C LYS A 53 -19.44 -5.38 7.69
N VAL A 54 -18.30 -5.22 7.04
CA VAL A 54 -18.15 -4.70 5.67
C VAL A 54 -18.02 -5.87 4.72
N MET A 55 -19.03 -6.07 3.86
CA MET A 55 -18.97 -7.10 2.82
C MET A 55 -18.02 -6.70 1.71
N HIS A 56 -18.01 -5.43 1.34
CA HIS A 56 -17.15 -4.87 0.32
C HIS A 56 -17.00 -3.37 0.52
N ALA A 57 -15.79 -2.86 0.37
CA ALA A 57 -15.53 -1.43 0.31
C ALA A 57 -14.48 -1.10 -0.75
N GLU A 58 -14.54 0.11 -1.25
CA GLU A 58 -13.58 0.67 -2.20
C GLU A 58 -13.02 1.97 -1.65
N VAL A 59 -11.69 2.04 -1.56
CA VAL A 59 -10.97 3.26 -1.21
C VAL A 59 -10.01 3.64 -2.33
N VAL A 60 -9.87 4.92 -2.59
CA VAL A 60 -8.94 5.46 -3.58
C VAL A 60 -7.77 6.09 -2.84
N ILE A 61 -6.56 5.62 -3.11
CA ILE A 61 -5.31 6.15 -2.57
C ILE A 61 -4.49 6.67 -3.75
N GLY A 62 -4.35 7.99 -3.86
CA GLY A 62 -3.75 8.61 -5.04
C GLY A 62 -4.55 8.31 -6.31
N ASP A 63 -3.95 7.59 -7.26
CA ASP A 63 -4.58 7.16 -8.52
C ASP A 63 -5.11 5.71 -8.47
N SER A 64 -4.95 5.02 -7.35
CA SER A 64 -5.16 3.58 -7.25
C SER A 64 -6.36 3.24 -6.38
N LEU A 65 -7.19 2.33 -6.88
CA LEU A 65 -8.33 1.78 -6.15
C LEU A 65 -7.89 0.52 -5.40
N VAL A 66 -8.28 0.44 -4.13
CA VAL A 66 -8.06 -0.71 -3.26
C VAL A 66 -9.42 -1.20 -2.75
N MET A 67 -9.68 -2.49 -2.91
CA MET A 67 -10.87 -3.16 -2.37
C MET A 67 -10.56 -3.69 -0.96
N LEU A 68 -11.54 -3.59 -0.08
CA LEU A 68 -11.45 -4.04 1.31
C LEU A 68 -12.69 -4.83 1.68
N SER A 69 -12.53 -5.87 2.48
CA SER A 69 -13.64 -6.61 3.10
C SER A 69 -13.27 -7.12 4.47
N ASP A 70 -14.26 -7.30 5.33
CA ASP A 70 -14.08 -8.06 6.55
C ASP A 70 -13.89 -9.55 6.24
N ALA A 71 -13.00 -10.19 6.97
CA ALA A 71 -12.74 -11.61 6.90
C ALA A 71 -13.90 -12.40 7.52
N VAL A 72 -14.83 -12.86 6.69
CA VAL A 72 -16.01 -13.64 7.13
C VAL A 72 -15.88 -15.11 6.74
N GLN A 73 -15.53 -15.39 5.49
CA GLN A 73 -15.43 -16.75 4.96
C GLN A 73 -14.00 -17.30 5.02
N GLU A 74 -13.02 -16.43 4.84
CA GLU A 74 -11.60 -16.78 4.92
C GLU A 74 -10.93 -15.97 6.03
N PRO A 75 -9.86 -16.50 6.65
CA PRO A 75 -9.13 -15.77 7.67
C PRO A 75 -8.47 -14.53 7.09
N ALA A 76 -8.41 -13.45 7.88
CA ALA A 76 -7.66 -12.25 7.56
C ALA A 76 -6.18 -12.59 7.34
N ARG A 77 -5.58 -12.03 6.29
CA ARG A 77 -4.15 -12.22 5.99
C ARG A 77 -3.48 -10.87 5.79
N PRO A 78 -2.35 -10.63 6.46
CA PRO A 78 -1.57 -9.44 6.23
C PRO A 78 -1.12 -9.31 4.78
N SER A 79 -1.22 -8.11 4.25
CA SER A 79 -0.81 -7.77 2.88
C SER A 79 0.43 -6.88 2.89
N ASN A 80 1.20 -6.91 1.81
CA ASN A 80 2.31 -5.99 1.57
C ASN A 80 1.95 -5.07 0.41
N LEU A 81 1.97 -3.77 0.66
CA LEU A 81 1.67 -2.76 -0.34
C LEU A 81 2.86 -1.80 -0.46
N PHE A 82 3.06 -1.29 -1.68
CA PHE A 82 4.07 -0.28 -1.96
C PHE A 82 3.36 0.97 -2.49
N LEU A 83 3.51 2.08 -1.77
CA LEU A 83 2.83 3.34 -2.04
C LEU A 83 3.84 4.42 -2.41
N TYR A 84 3.75 4.95 -3.63
CA TYR A 84 4.47 6.15 -4.01
C TYR A 84 3.68 7.40 -3.68
N VAL A 85 4.35 8.37 -3.05
CA VAL A 85 3.79 9.68 -2.66
C VAL A 85 4.77 10.80 -2.99
N GLU A 86 4.26 12.02 -3.10
CA GLU A 86 5.12 13.19 -3.38
C GLU A 86 6.06 13.53 -2.22
N LYS A 87 5.64 13.31 -0.98
CA LYS A 87 6.36 13.73 0.23
C LYS A 87 6.36 12.59 1.25
N VAL A 88 7.28 11.64 1.10
CA VAL A 88 7.38 10.45 1.96
C VAL A 88 7.46 10.77 3.44
N ASP A 89 8.32 11.72 3.85
CA ASP A 89 8.49 12.07 5.27
C ASP A 89 7.18 12.53 5.92
N LYS A 90 6.42 13.38 5.21
CA LYS A 90 5.13 13.89 5.69
C LYS A 90 4.09 12.78 5.77
N THR A 91 3.99 11.93 4.73
CA THR A 91 3.03 10.83 4.70
C THR A 91 3.37 9.76 5.73
N PHE A 92 4.66 9.44 5.88
CA PHE A 92 5.15 8.51 6.89
C PHE A 92 4.80 8.97 8.32
N ALA A 93 5.05 10.25 8.64
CA ALA A 93 4.69 10.82 9.93
C ALA A 93 3.17 10.77 10.20
N LYS A 94 2.33 11.05 9.18
CA LYS A 94 0.87 10.90 9.30
C LYS A 94 0.47 9.45 9.56
N ALA A 95 1.08 8.48 8.87
CA ALA A 95 0.79 7.06 9.03
C ALA A 95 1.15 6.58 10.45
N VAL A 96 2.29 7.01 10.99
CA VAL A 96 2.68 6.72 12.39
C VAL A 96 1.68 7.35 13.36
N LYS A 97 1.29 8.62 13.16
CA LYS A 97 0.29 9.29 13.99
C LYS A 97 -1.10 8.62 13.91
N ALA A 98 -1.44 7.99 12.78
CA ALA A 98 -2.68 7.25 12.60
C ALA A 98 -2.68 5.87 13.27
N GLY A 99 -1.57 5.44 13.89
CA GLY A 99 -1.41 4.16 14.57
C GLY A 99 -0.47 3.17 13.89
N GLY A 100 0.21 3.58 12.83
CA GLY A 100 1.20 2.75 12.15
C GLY A 100 2.46 2.53 13.00
N LYS A 101 2.91 1.28 13.09
CA LYS A 101 4.16 0.89 13.76
C LYS A 101 5.32 0.98 12.77
N VAL A 102 6.41 1.65 13.14
CA VAL A 102 7.61 1.75 12.31
C VAL A 102 8.29 0.39 12.22
N ILE A 103 8.44 -0.13 11.00
CA ILE A 103 9.21 -1.35 10.68
C ILE A 103 10.58 -0.98 10.13
N ALA A 104 10.64 0.04 9.27
CA ALA A 104 11.88 0.62 8.77
C ALA A 104 11.73 2.14 8.71
N PRO A 105 12.65 2.92 9.29
CA PRO A 105 12.61 4.38 9.23
C PRO A 105 12.81 4.86 7.80
N VAL A 106 12.43 6.12 7.53
CA VAL A 106 12.63 6.73 6.22
C VAL A 106 14.12 6.97 5.97
N VAL A 107 14.63 6.40 4.88
CA VAL A 107 16.03 6.53 4.45
C VAL A 107 16.10 6.67 2.93
N ASP A 108 17.20 7.23 2.44
CA ASP A 108 17.51 7.24 1.02
C ASP A 108 18.09 5.89 0.61
N SER A 109 17.52 5.29 -0.43
CA SER A 109 17.91 3.97 -0.93
C SER A 109 18.86 4.07 -2.11
N PHE A 110 19.68 3.04 -2.29
CA PHE A 110 20.64 2.99 -3.39
C PHE A 110 19.98 2.93 -4.77
N TRP A 111 18.70 2.55 -4.85
CA TRP A 111 17.93 2.48 -6.11
C TRP A 111 17.21 3.77 -6.49
N GLY A 112 17.33 4.84 -5.68
CA GLY A 112 16.84 6.17 -6.00
C GLY A 112 15.52 6.55 -5.37
N ASP A 113 15.02 5.77 -4.41
CA ASP A 113 13.86 6.15 -3.61
C ASP A 113 14.28 6.60 -2.22
N ARG A 114 13.63 7.59 -1.68
CA ARG A 114 13.53 7.85 -0.26
C ARG A 114 12.32 7.11 0.25
N TRP A 115 12.49 6.13 1.15
CA TRP A 115 11.42 5.22 1.55
C TRP A 115 11.52 4.80 3.01
N GLY A 116 10.37 4.41 3.57
CA GLY A 116 10.26 3.77 4.87
C GLY A 116 9.14 2.74 4.86
N ARG A 117 9.00 1.97 5.92
CA ARG A 117 7.97 0.95 6.06
C ARG A 117 7.28 1.04 7.41
N ILE A 118 5.96 0.98 7.39
CA ILE A 118 5.13 0.84 8.59
C ILE A 118 4.30 -0.44 8.51
N GLU A 119 3.82 -0.88 9.66
CA GLU A 119 2.77 -1.88 9.79
C GLU A 119 1.53 -1.18 10.35
N ASP A 120 0.38 -1.35 9.68
CA ASP A 120 -0.87 -0.78 10.17
C ASP A 120 -1.42 -1.57 11.37
N PRO A 121 -2.47 -1.07 12.06
CA PRO A 121 -3.05 -1.76 13.22
C PRO A 121 -3.59 -3.17 12.95
N LEU A 122 -3.76 -3.55 11.69
CA LEU A 122 -4.24 -4.87 11.26
C LEU A 122 -3.14 -5.78 10.71
N GLY A 123 -1.87 -5.35 10.81
CA GLY A 123 -0.71 -6.13 10.39
C GLY A 123 -0.33 -5.99 8.92
N ASN A 124 -1.02 -5.17 8.12
CA ASN A 124 -0.58 -4.94 6.75
C ASN A 124 0.66 -4.05 6.72
N ARG A 125 1.57 -4.34 5.81
CA ARG A 125 2.82 -3.60 5.66
C ARG A 125 2.75 -2.66 4.48
N TRP A 126 3.01 -1.38 4.77
CA TRP A 126 3.02 -0.31 3.80
C TRP A 126 4.45 0.21 3.63
N SER A 127 5.06 -0.05 2.49
CA SER A 127 6.27 0.64 2.06
C SER A 127 5.86 1.95 1.42
N ILE A 128 6.30 3.06 1.99
CA ILE A 128 5.94 4.41 1.54
C ILE A 128 7.21 5.04 0.96
N ALA A 129 7.14 5.56 -0.25
CA ALA A 129 8.32 6.06 -0.97
C ALA A 129 8.03 7.33 -1.77
N THR A 130 9.09 8.09 -2.01
CA THR A 130 9.16 9.13 -3.04
C THR A 130 10.36 8.83 -3.92
N ARG A 131 10.16 8.84 -5.25
CA ARG A 131 11.28 8.79 -6.18
C ARG A 131 12.05 10.10 -6.11
N VAL A 132 13.32 10.05 -5.71
CA VAL A 132 14.19 11.23 -5.56
C VAL A 132 15.31 11.26 -6.60
N GLU A 133 15.58 10.14 -7.27
CA GLU A 133 16.60 10.04 -8.31
C GLU A 133 16.28 8.91 -9.30
N ASP A 134 16.41 9.20 -10.60
CA ASP A 134 16.40 8.17 -11.64
C ASP A 134 17.81 7.59 -11.81
N VAL A 135 18.01 6.39 -11.26
CA VAL A 135 19.31 5.72 -11.22
C VAL A 135 19.49 4.86 -12.47
N SER A 136 20.51 5.17 -13.30
CA SER A 136 20.82 4.34 -14.46
C SER A 136 21.24 2.91 -14.06
N PRO A 137 21.03 1.89 -14.92
CA PRO A 137 21.41 0.50 -14.61
C PRO A 137 22.89 0.35 -14.23
N LYS A 138 23.80 1.08 -14.88
CA LYS A 138 25.23 1.09 -14.56
C LYS A 138 25.50 1.63 -13.14
N LYS A 139 24.85 2.74 -12.78
CA LYS A 139 24.97 3.36 -11.44
C LYS A 139 24.38 2.47 -10.37
N LEU A 140 23.23 1.84 -10.65
CA LEU A 140 22.57 0.90 -9.75
C LEU A 140 23.48 -0.29 -9.42
N LYS A 141 24.07 -0.95 -10.45
CA LYS A 141 25.02 -2.06 -10.27
C LYS A 141 26.22 -1.67 -9.40
N LYS A 142 26.80 -0.46 -9.61
CA LYS A 142 27.90 0.05 -8.79
C LYS A 142 27.50 0.26 -7.32
N ARG A 143 26.29 0.82 -7.08
CA ARG A 143 25.76 1.06 -5.73
C ARG A 143 25.44 -0.25 -5.01
N MET A 144 24.88 -1.23 -5.69
CA MET A 144 24.61 -2.57 -5.14
C MET A 144 25.90 -3.27 -4.68
N ALA A 145 26.96 -3.22 -5.51
CA ALA A 145 28.26 -3.80 -5.15
C ALA A 145 28.84 -3.17 -3.88
N LYS A 146 28.73 -1.85 -3.73
CA LYS A 146 29.17 -1.12 -2.52
C LYS A 146 28.38 -1.54 -1.27
N GLN A 147 27.05 -1.68 -1.40
CA GLN A 147 26.19 -2.12 -0.30
C GLN A 147 26.54 -3.54 0.17
N ALA A 148 26.81 -4.44 -0.77
CA ALA A 148 27.21 -5.83 -0.44
C ALA A 148 28.55 -5.89 0.32
N GLN A 149 29.51 -4.99 0.02
CA GLN A 149 30.78 -4.88 0.74
C GLN A 149 30.59 -4.39 2.18
N ILE A 150 29.74 -3.35 2.38
CA ILE A 150 29.41 -2.80 3.71
C ILE A 150 28.74 -3.88 4.57
N GLY A 151 27.78 -4.63 4.04
CA GLY A 151 27.09 -5.71 4.75
C GLY A 151 28.04 -6.84 5.20
N ARG A 152 29.04 -7.19 4.38
CA ARG A 152 30.06 -8.21 4.73
C ARG A 152 31.04 -7.71 5.79
N ALA A 153 31.42 -6.43 5.77
CA ALA A 153 32.31 -5.85 6.78
C ALA A 153 31.62 -5.83 8.15
N SER A 154 30.37 -5.37 8.24
CA SER A 154 29.62 -5.31 9.51
C SER A 154 29.28 -6.68 10.10
N CYS A 155 29.28 -7.75 9.29
CA CYS A 155 29.11 -9.13 9.76
C CYS A 155 30.38 -9.71 10.37
N ARG A 156 31.58 -9.26 9.93
CA ARG A 156 32.88 -9.69 10.44
C ARG A 156 33.26 -9.04 11.79
N GLU A 157 32.72 -7.86 12.09
CA GLU A 157 33.00 -7.17 13.35
C GLU A 157 32.10 -7.63 14.51
N ARG A 158 31.17 -8.55 14.27
CA ARG A 158 30.23 -9.09 15.27
C ARG A 158 30.50 -10.55 15.67
N VAL A 159 31.69 -11.08 15.33
CA VAL A 159 32.15 -12.42 15.75
C VAL A 159 33.26 -12.27 16.75
#